data_cc54ffa023bb4fb16408dfdf3cc0a439
#
_entry.id   cc54ffa023bb4fb16408dfdf3cc0a439
#
_cell.length_a   1.000
_cell.length_b   1.000
_cell.length_c   1.000
_cell.angle_alpha   90.00
_cell.angle_beta   90.00
_cell.angle_gamma   90.00
#
_symmetry.space_group_name_H-M   'P 1'
#
loop_
_entity.id
_entity.type
_entity.pdbx_description
1 polymer ?
#
loop_
_entity_poly.entity_id
_entity_poly.type
_entity_poly.pdbx_seq_one_letter_code
_entity_poly.pdbx_strand_id
1 'polypeptide(L)'
;MANPISINVEQGCVLLVNKPLTWTSFDVVNKLRYNLLRSLHKFKEIKEGEKRRLKVGHAGTLDPLATGLLIVCIGKETKNIDQYMATEKEYTGSFYLGATRPSYDNETEIDQTYPTEHITTELIHQTTQQFLGDIMQLPPVYSAIKKDGVRLYESARAGIEVELTPRPVTIKAFEITKIEMPIVEFRVVCSKGTYIRSLAHDFGKALNSGAYLNSLCRTRSGNFLLGDAHTVDDVVSFIESHV
;
A
#
# COMPACT_ATOMS: atom_id res chain seq x y z
N MET A 1 11.03 1.67 -20.09
CA MET A 1 10.83 3.14 -19.96
C MET A 1 9.37 3.35 -19.63
N ALA A 2 9.03 4.19 -18.65
CA ALA A 2 7.65 4.50 -18.31
C ALA A 2 6.90 5.09 -19.51
N ASN A 3 5.61 4.81 -19.62
CA ASN A 3 4.76 5.37 -20.69
C ASN A 3 4.72 6.91 -20.58
N PRO A 4 4.55 7.66 -21.69
CA PRO A 4 4.45 9.11 -21.61
C PRO A 4 3.29 9.55 -20.73
N ILE A 5 3.51 10.58 -19.91
CA ILE A 5 2.43 11.14 -19.06
C ILE A 5 1.38 11.78 -19.98
N SER A 6 0.12 11.43 -19.74
CA SER A 6 -1.03 12.05 -20.43
C SER A 6 -2.11 12.37 -19.42
N ILE A 7 -2.51 13.64 -19.34
CA ILE A 7 -3.52 14.11 -18.39
C ILE A 7 -4.66 14.77 -19.14
N ASN A 8 -5.85 14.17 -19.06
CA ASN A 8 -7.08 14.76 -19.57
C ASN A 8 -8.08 14.94 -18.43
N VAL A 9 -8.16 16.16 -17.92
CA VAL A 9 -9.01 16.49 -16.77
C VAL A 9 -10.50 16.46 -17.10
N GLU A 10 -10.88 16.76 -18.35
CA GLU A 10 -12.29 16.86 -18.78
C GLU A 10 -12.91 15.47 -19.00
N GLN A 11 -12.18 14.59 -19.65
CA GLN A 11 -12.61 13.21 -19.89
C GLN A 11 -12.35 12.32 -18.66
N GLY A 12 -11.39 12.69 -17.85
CA GLY A 12 -10.85 11.88 -16.76
C GLY A 12 -9.71 10.98 -17.26
N CYS A 13 -8.79 10.65 -16.35
CA CYS A 13 -7.66 9.77 -16.66
C CYS A 13 -7.17 9.03 -15.42
N VAL A 14 -6.37 7.99 -15.68
CA VAL A 14 -5.62 7.23 -14.67
C VAL A 14 -4.15 7.64 -14.78
N LEU A 15 -3.54 7.95 -13.64
CA LEU A 15 -2.10 8.13 -13.51
C LEU A 15 -1.51 7.02 -12.65
N LEU A 16 -0.40 6.47 -13.09
CA LEU A 16 0.39 5.52 -12.32
C LEU A 16 1.51 6.29 -11.63
N VAL A 17 1.50 6.29 -10.31
CA VAL A 17 2.43 7.07 -9.50
C VAL A 17 3.23 6.16 -8.59
N ASN A 18 4.54 6.31 -8.59
CA ASN A 18 5.41 5.67 -7.60
C ASN A 18 5.34 6.49 -6.31
N LYS A 19 4.60 5.98 -5.32
CA LYS A 19 4.45 6.64 -4.03
C LYS A 19 5.77 6.61 -3.26
N PRO A 20 6.34 7.76 -2.89
CA PRO A 20 7.55 7.78 -2.08
C PRO A 20 7.31 7.29 -0.65
N LEU A 21 8.39 6.89 0.01
CA LEU A 21 8.40 6.53 1.42
C LEU A 21 7.95 7.73 2.28
N THR A 22 7.34 7.46 3.42
CA THR A 22 6.79 8.42 4.41
C THR A 22 5.53 9.18 4.00
N TRP A 23 5.17 9.17 2.72
CA TRP A 23 3.93 9.79 2.25
C TRP A 23 2.74 8.86 2.44
N THR A 24 1.60 9.41 2.85
CA THR A 24 0.32 8.72 2.72
C THR A 24 -0.14 8.71 1.25
N SER A 25 -1.00 7.77 0.89
CA SER A 25 -1.65 7.78 -0.43
C SER A 25 -2.46 9.06 -0.65
N PHE A 26 -2.98 9.65 0.42
CA PHE A 26 -3.74 10.90 0.37
C PHE A 26 -2.84 12.14 0.13
N ASP A 27 -1.60 12.14 0.62
CA ASP A 27 -0.63 13.22 0.34
C ASP A 27 -0.33 13.30 -1.15
N VAL A 28 -0.15 12.16 -1.82
CA VAL A 28 0.01 12.10 -3.28
C VAL A 28 -1.22 12.70 -3.98
N VAL A 29 -2.42 12.27 -3.62
CA VAL A 29 -3.67 12.79 -4.18
C VAL A 29 -3.78 14.31 -3.99
N ASN A 30 -3.49 14.81 -2.79
CA ASN A 30 -3.55 16.24 -2.48
C ASN A 30 -2.53 17.05 -3.27
N LYS A 31 -1.29 16.56 -3.36
CA LYS A 31 -0.22 17.22 -4.12
C LYS A 31 -0.61 17.36 -5.59
N LEU A 32 -1.06 16.28 -6.21
CA LEU A 32 -1.46 16.29 -7.62
C LEU A 32 -2.70 17.16 -7.84
N ARG A 33 -3.73 17.03 -7.00
CA ARG A 33 -4.94 17.86 -7.08
C ARG A 33 -4.64 19.35 -6.97
N TYR A 34 -3.76 19.73 -6.04
CA TYR A 34 -3.35 21.13 -5.85
C TYR A 34 -2.69 21.68 -7.12
N ASN A 35 -1.71 20.96 -7.68
CA ASN A 35 -0.98 21.42 -8.87
C ASN A 35 -1.89 21.45 -10.10
N LEU A 36 -2.77 20.46 -10.28
CA LEU A 36 -3.77 20.47 -11.36
C LEU A 36 -4.70 21.68 -11.27
N LEU A 37 -5.24 21.97 -10.10
CA LEU A 37 -6.11 23.14 -9.93
C LEU A 37 -5.35 24.44 -10.20
N ARG A 38 -4.12 24.56 -9.69
CA ARG A 38 -3.26 25.74 -9.90
C ARG A 38 -2.98 25.95 -11.39
N SER A 39 -2.65 24.91 -12.13
CA SER A 39 -2.36 24.98 -13.56
C SER A 39 -3.60 25.34 -14.36
N LEU A 40 -4.75 24.71 -14.09
CA LEU A 40 -6.03 25.04 -14.72
C LEU A 40 -6.45 26.50 -14.48
N HIS A 41 -6.16 27.05 -13.30
CA HIS A 41 -6.41 28.48 -13.02
C HIS A 41 -5.48 29.40 -13.80
N LYS A 42 -4.24 28.98 -14.05
CA LYS A 42 -3.25 29.79 -14.77
C LYS A 42 -3.50 29.85 -16.28
N PHE A 43 -3.95 28.73 -16.88
CA PHE A 43 -4.08 28.61 -18.34
C PHE A 43 -5.51 28.70 -18.88
N LYS A 44 -6.53 28.57 -18.05
CA LYS A 44 -7.93 28.77 -18.41
C LYS A 44 -8.42 29.95 -17.58
N GLU A 45 -8.89 31.01 -18.25
CA GLU A 45 -9.57 32.14 -17.59
C GLU A 45 -10.80 31.63 -16.81
N ILE A 46 -10.56 31.27 -15.55
CA ILE A 46 -11.65 30.93 -14.62
C ILE A 46 -12.19 32.27 -14.14
N LYS A 47 -13.46 32.54 -14.40
CA LYS A 47 -14.14 33.72 -13.87
C LYS A 47 -14.02 33.77 -12.35
N GLU A 48 -13.67 34.92 -11.80
CA GLU A 48 -13.56 35.16 -10.36
C GLU A 48 -14.84 34.69 -9.65
N GLY A 49 -14.69 33.73 -8.70
CA GLY A 49 -15.81 33.13 -7.96
C GLY A 49 -16.25 31.72 -8.40
N GLU A 50 -15.75 31.16 -9.49
CA GLU A 50 -16.10 29.80 -9.94
C GLU A 50 -15.22 28.76 -9.24
N LYS A 51 -15.76 28.07 -8.24
CA LYS A 51 -15.09 26.95 -7.56
C LYS A 51 -15.14 25.69 -8.42
N ARG A 52 -14.11 25.41 -9.21
CA ARG A 52 -13.98 24.08 -9.87
C ARG A 52 -13.67 23.01 -8.82
N ARG A 53 -14.58 22.05 -8.70
CA ARG A 53 -14.36 20.83 -7.93
C ARG A 53 -13.71 19.78 -8.83
N LEU A 54 -12.38 19.68 -8.79
CA LEU A 54 -11.67 18.58 -9.42
C LEU A 54 -11.67 17.37 -8.47
N LYS A 55 -12.26 16.28 -8.92
CA LYS A 55 -12.20 15.01 -8.20
C LYS A 55 -10.87 14.33 -8.53
N VAL A 56 -10.12 13.98 -7.51
CA VAL A 56 -8.91 13.16 -7.58
C VAL A 56 -8.99 12.16 -6.44
N GLY A 57 -8.73 10.90 -6.72
CA GLY A 57 -8.73 9.82 -5.73
C GLY A 57 -7.72 8.74 -6.09
N HIS A 58 -7.53 7.75 -5.23
CA HIS A 58 -6.61 6.64 -5.47
C HIS A 58 -7.32 5.28 -5.35
N ALA A 59 -6.82 4.27 -6.05
CA ALA A 59 -7.33 2.92 -5.99
C ALA A 59 -6.38 2.01 -5.20
N GLY A 60 -6.68 1.86 -3.92
CA GLY A 60 -5.93 1.02 -2.98
C GLY A 60 -4.86 1.77 -2.20
N THR A 61 -5.12 1.93 -0.92
CA THR A 61 -4.22 2.58 0.03
C THR A 61 -2.88 1.86 0.12
N LEU A 62 -1.80 2.62 0.17
CA LEU A 62 -0.49 2.21 0.65
C LEU A 62 -0.22 2.94 1.97
N ASP A 63 0.29 2.21 2.94
CA ASP A 63 0.70 2.78 4.22
C ASP A 63 1.86 3.78 4.04
N PRO A 64 2.11 4.71 4.98
CA PRO A 64 3.20 5.68 4.87
C PRO A 64 4.57 5.02 4.65
N LEU A 65 4.83 3.90 5.34
CA LEU A 65 6.10 3.16 5.25
C LEU A 65 6.18 2.21 4.04
N ALA A 66 5.13 2.12 3.22
CA ALA A 66 5.15 1.41 1.96
C ALA A 66 5.44 2.34 0.79
N THR A 67 6.08 1.83 -0.25
CA THR A 67 6.38 2.51 -1.52
C THR A 67 5.69 1.84 -2.70
N GLY A 68 5.89 2.36 -3.90
CA GLY A 68 5.53 1.69 -5.13
C GLY A 68 4.22 2.17 -5.74
N LEU A 69 3.64 1.33 -6.58
CA LEU A 69 2.57 1.69 -7.50
C LEU A 69 1.30 2.15 -6.77
N LEU A 70 0.92 3.39 -6.98
CA LEU A 70 -0.36 3.98 -6.60
C LEU A 70 -1.13 4.38 -7.87
N ILE A 71 -2.31 3.84 -8.05
CA ILE A 71 -3.22 4.21 -9.14
C ILE A 71 -4.00 5.45 -8.69
N VAL A 72 -3.80 6.56 -9.36
CA VAL A 72 -4.50 7.83 -9.10
C VAL A 72 -5.50 8.08 -10.22
N CYS A 73 -6.77 8.28 -9.86
CA CYS A 73 -7.87 8.55 -10.77
C CYS A 73 -8.25 10.04 -10.72
N ILE A 74 -8.41 10.66 -11.89
CA ILE A 74 -8.72 12.09 -12.05
C ILE A 74 -10.06 12.23 -12.76
N GLY A 75 -10.86 13.21 -12.35
CA GLY A 75 -12.12 13.58 -13.01
C GLY A 75 -13.13 12.43 -12.99
N LYS A 76 -13.63 12.05 -14.18
CA LYS A 76 -14.66 11.01 -14.34
C LYS A 76 -14.17 9.63 -13.95
N GLU A 77 -12.85 9.37 -14.07
CA GLU A 77 -12.23 8.09 -13.68
C GLU A 77 -12.33 7.79 -12.18
N THR A 78 -12.58 8.77 -11.34
CA THR A 78 -12.85 8.52 -9.92
C THR A 78 -14.08 7.62 -9.67
N LYS A 79 -14.96 7.46 -10.62
CA LYS A 79 -16.10 6.54 -10.53
C LYS A 79 -15.69 5.06 -10.69
N ASN A 80 -14.52 4.80 -11.26
CA ASN A 80 -14.01 3.47 -11.56
C ASN A 80 -13.01 2.97 -10.47
N ILE A 81 -12.78 3.74 -9.41
CA ILE A 81 -11.84 3.41 -8.32
C ILE A 81 -12.07 1.99 -7.78
N ASP A 82 -13.32 1.61 -7.53
CA ASP A 82 -13.65 0.30 -6.97
C ASP A 82 -13.25 -0.87 -7.89
N GLN A 83 -13.32 -0.67 -9.22
CA GLN A 83 -12.87 -1.68 -10.20
C GLN A 83 -11.36 -1.88 -10.11
N TYR A 84 -10.57 -0.81 -10.01
CA TYR A 84 -9.12 -0.89 -9.83
C TYR A 84 -8.74 -1.45 -8.47
N MET A 85 -9.51 -1.16 -7.43
CA MET A 85 -9.32 -1.73 -6.09
C MET A 85 -9.58 -3.24 -6.06
N ALA A 86 -10.51 -3.74 -6.87
CA ALA A 86 -10.91 -5.14 -6.87
C ALA A 86 -9.86 -6.11 -7.43
N THR A 87 -8.78 -5.61 -8.04
CA THR A 87 -7.76 -6.41 -8.71
C THR A 87 -6.77 -7.05 -7.74
N GLU A 88 -6.06 -8.08 -8.21
CA GLU A 88 -4.92 -8.71 -7.56
C GLU A 88 -3.76 -7.72 -7.39
N LYS A 89 -2.95 -7.90 -6.36
CA LYS A 89 -1.76 -7.09 -6.09
C LYS A 89 -0.52 -7.97 -5.96
N GLU A 90 0.61 -7.39 -6.35
CA GLU A 90 1.92 -7.96 -6.11
C GLU A 90 2.76 -7.00 -5.28
N TYR A 91 3.47 -7.57 -4.32
CA TYR A 91 4.36 -6.86 -3.43
C TYR A 91 5.71 -7.54 -3.36
N THR A 92 6.75 -6.74 -3.25
CA THR A 92 8.07 -7.13 -2.77
C THR A 92 8.37 -6.38 -1.48
N GLY A 93 9.26 -6.93 -0.66
CA GLY A 93 9.63 -6.29 0.60
C GLY A 93 10.47 -7.22 1.45
N SER A 94 10.57 -6.90 2.72
CA SER A 94 11.31 -7.73 3.68
C SER A 94 10.59 -7.84 5.01
N PHE A 95 10.72 -9.00 5.65
CA PHE A 95 10.37 -9.22 7.05
C PHE A 95 11.64 -9.15 7.91
N TYR A 96 11.48 -8.66 9.12
CA TYR A 96 12.46 -8.79 10.18
C TYR A 96 12.01 -9.91 11.11
N LEU A 97 12.84 -10.96 11.28
CA LEU A 97 12.56 -12.09 12.15
C LEU A 97 13.19 -11.90 13.53
N GLY A 98 12.58 -12.49 14.56
CA GLY A 98 13.05 -12.45 15.94
C GLY A 98 12.53 -11.28 16.77
N ALA A 99 11.58 -10.50 16.26
CA ALA A 99 10.94 -9.45 17.05
C ALA A 99 9.52 -9.18 16.59
N THR A 100 8.69 -8.59 17.46
CA THR A 100 7.35 -8.10 17.13
C THR A 100 7.23 -6.60 17.39
N ARG A 101 6.24 -5.99 16.77
CA ARG A 101 5.81 -4.60 16.97
C ARG A 101 4.28 -4.54 16.95
N PRO A 102 3.62 -3.72 17.78
CA PRO A 102 2.16 -3.63 17.81
C PRO A 102 1.51 -3.25 16.48
N SER A 103 2.18 -2.47 15.63
CA SER A 103 1.72 -2.09 14.29
C SER A 103 1.98 -3.15 13.22
N TYR A 104 2.78 -4.19 13.53
CA TYR A 104 3.29 -5.21 12.61
C TYR A 104 4.23 -4.66 11.52
N ASP A 105 4.71 -3.41 11.68
CA ASP A 105 5.68 -2.72 10.83
C ASP A 105 6.56 -1.77 11.66
N ASN A 106 7.35 -0.91 11.00
CA ASN A 106 8.27 0.03 11.65
C ASN A 106 7.57 1.30 12.22
N GLU A 107 6.22 1.39 12.28
CA GLU A 107 5.52 2.55 12.86
C GLU A 107 5.66 2.61 14.39
N THR A 108 5.69 1.45 15.06
CA THR A 108 5.82 1.37 16.54
C THR A 108 7.15 0.76 16.95
N GLU A 109 7.54 0.93 18.20
CA GLU A 109 8.74 0.30 18.78
C GLU A 109 8.57 -1.22 18.93
N ILE A 110 9.70 -1.95 19.09
CA ILE A 110 9.71 -3.37 19.38
C ILE A 110 9.10 -3.59 20.77
N ASP A 111 8.11 -4.46 20.86
CA ASP A 111 7.43 -4.85 22.10
C ASP A 111 7.95 -6.18 22.65
N GLN A 112 8.42 -7.10 21.78
CA GLN A 112 8.94 -8.39 22.22
C GLN A 112 10.00 -8.91 21.25
N THR A 113 11.00 -9.63 21.81
CA THR A 113 12.04 -10.34 21.05
C THR A 113 11.93 -11.84 21.25
N TYR A 114 12.39 -12.61 20.26
CA TYR A 114 12.27 -14.06 20.19
C TYR A 114 13.58 -14.70 19.71
N PRO A 115 13.86 -15.95 20.12
CA PRO A 115 14.95 -16.74 19.56
C PRO A 115 14.80 -16.93 18.05
N THR A 116 15.92 -17.00 17.34
CA THR A 116 15.98 -17.26 15.90
C THR A 116 16.94 -18.40 15.51
N GLU A 117 17.66 -18.98 16.45
CA GLU A 117 18.70 -19.97 16.22
C GLU A 117 18.15 -21.28 15.59
N HIS A 118 16.86 -21.56 15.83
CA HIS A 118 16.16 -22.73 15.29
C HIS A 118 15.64 -22.49 13.86
N ILE A 119 15.68 -21.25 13.36
CA ILE A 119 15.11 -20.89 12.06
C ILE A 119 16.13 -21.19 10.96
N THR A 120 15.92 -22.28 10.25
CA THR A 120 16.75 -22.64 9.10
C THR A 120 16.17 -22.12 7.79
N THR A 121 16.98 -22.07 6.74
CA THR A 121 16.52 -21.71 5.39
C THR A 121 15.39 -22.61 4.92
N GLU A 122 15.47 -23.92 5.18
CA GLU A 122 14.46 -24.90 4.82
C GLU A 122 13.14 -24.65 5.56
N LEU A 123 13.20 -24.32 6.85
CA LEU A 123 12.02 -23.99 7.65
C LEU A 123 11.33 -22.73 7.12
N ILE A 124 12.09 -21.70 6.76
CA ILE A 124 11.56 -20.46 6.14
C ILE A 124 10.77 -20.81 4.86
N HIS A 125 11.37 -21.56 3.95
CA HIS A 125 10.70 -21.94 2.69
C HIS A 125 9.48 -22.85 2.90
N GLN A 126 9.56 -23.81 3.83
CA GLN A 126 8.44 -24.70 4.15
C GLN A 126 7.27 -23.91 4.75
N THR A 127 7.56 -22.95 5.61
CA THR A 127 6.53 -22.15 6.28
C THR A 127 5.72 -21.29 5.29
N THR A 128 6.31 -20.81 4.18
CA THR A 128 5.54 -20.07 3.19
C THR A 128 4.38 -20.86 2.59
N GLN A 129 4.51 -22.19 2.50
CA GLN A 129 3.49 -23.07 1.91
C GLN A 129 2.18 -23.07 2.73
N GLN A 130 2.25 -22.80 4.02
CA GLN A 130 1.08 -22.76 4.92
C GLN A 130 0.18 -21.54 4.63
N PHE A 131 0.69 -20.56 3.92
CA PHE A 131 -0.03 -19.32 3.60
C PHE A 131 -0.59 -19.30 2.17
N LEU A 132 -0.31 -20.30 1.35
CA LEU A 132 -0.81 -20.34 -0.03
C LEU A 132 -2.29 -20.75 -0.08
N GLY A 133 -3.01 -20.16 -1.04
CA GLY A 133 -4.45 -20.40 -1.22
C GLY A 133 -5.30 -19.46 -0.38
N ASP A 134 -6.49 -19.93 -0.03
CA ASP A 134 -7.46 -19.16 0.76
C ASP A 134 -7.16 -19.30 2.24
N ILE A 135 -6.95 -18.16 2.90
CA ILE A 135 -6.67 -18.09 4.34
C ILE A 135 -7.59 -17.08 5.03
N MET A 136 -7.79 -17.27 6.32
CA MET A 136 -8.48 -16.30 7.18
C MET A 136 -7.44 -15.41 7.85
N GLN A 137 -7.44 -14.12 7.52
CA GLN A 137 -6.48 -13.15 8.04
C GLN A 137 -7.14 -12.15 8.97
N LEU A 138 -6.58 -11.96 10.15
CA LEU A 138 -6.92 -10.83 11.03
C LEU A 138 -6.27 -9.54 10.50
N PRO A 139 -7.06 -8.47 10.22
CA PRO A 139 -6.46 -7.18 9.88
C PRO A 139 -5.66 -6.63 11.07
N PRO A 140 -4.62 -5.81 10.84
CA PRO A 140 -3.92 -5.18 11.95
C PRO A 140 -4.82 -4.12 12.61
N VAL A 141 -4.65 -3.92 13.93
CA VAL A 141 -5.36 -2.86 14.67
C VAL A 141 -5.05 -1.46 14.11
N TYR A 142 -3.83 -1.25 13.62
CA TYR A 142 -3.40 -0.04 12.92
C TYR A 142 -3.83 -0.05 11.45
N SER A 143 -5.15 -0.05 11.20
CA SER A 143 -5.70 -0.06 9.83
C SER A 143 -6.78 0.99 9.63
N ALA A 144 -7.07 1.31 8.35
CA ALA A 144 -8.10 2.28 7.97
C ALA A 144 -9.53 1.70 7.98
N ILE A 145 -9.70 0.44 8.41
CA ILE A 145 -11.02 -0.18 8.57
C ILE A 145 -11.82 0.62 9.59
N LYS A 146 -13.10 0.83 9.30
CA LYS A 146 -14.02 1.47 10.24
C LYS A 146 -14.82 0.42 10.99
N LYS A 147 -14.91 0.55 12.32
CA LYS A 147 -15.86 -0.13 13.18
C LYS A 147 -16.66 0.95 13.93
N ASP A 148 -17.97 0.89 13.88
CA ASP A 148 -18.87 1.88 14.50
C ASP A 148 -18.59 3.35 14.11
N GLY A 149 -18.13 3.55 12.84
CA GLY A 149 -17.83 4.87 12.28
C GLY A 149 -16.41 5.39 12.58
N VAL A 150 -15.68 4.78 13.54
CA VAL A 150 -14.30 5.15 13.93
C VAL A 150 -13.30 4.26 13.20
N ARG A 151 -12.17 4.81 12.78
CA ARG A 151 -11.11 4.02 12.14
C ARG A 151 -10.30 3.27 13.20
N LEU A 152 -9.94 2.00 12.91
CA LEU A 152 -9.24 1.15 13.86
C LEU A 152 -7.93 1.76 14.36
N TYR A 153 -7.16 2.43 13.51
CA TYR A 153 -5.93 3.08 13.93
C TYR A 153 -6.15 4.22 14.94
N GLU A 154 -7.30 4.90 14.90
CA GLU A 154 -7.66 5.95 15.87
C GLU A 154 -7.92 5.32 17.24
N SER A 155 -8.64 4.20 17.26
CA SER A 155 -8.89 3.42 18.50
C SER A 155 -7.58 2.85 19.05
N ALA A 156 -6.71 2.29 18.19
CA ALA A 156 -5.42 1.74 18.60
C ALA A 156 -4.52 2.79 19.26
N ARG A 157 -4.43 3.99 18.68
CA ARG A 157 -3.68 5.12 19.26
C ARG A 157 -4.27 5.65 20.56
N ALA A 158 -5.57 5.50 20.74
CA ALA A 158 -6.27 5.84 22.00
C ALA A 158 -6.19 4.73 23.06
N GLY A 159 -5.51 3.60 22.77
CA GLY A 159 -5.43 2.44 23.69
C GLY A 159 -6.76 1.70 23.87
N ILE A 160 -7.71 1.88 22.94
CA ILE A 160 -9.02 1.22 23.00
C ILE A 160 -8.90 -0.13 22.30
N GLU A 161 -9.15 -1.21 23.02
CA GLU A 161 -9.23 -2.54 22.45
C GLU A 161 -10.45 -2.67 21.53
N VAL A 162 -10.21 -3.17 20.32
CA VAL A 162 -11.26 -3.42 19.32
C VAL A 162 -11.22 -4.88 18.91
N GLU A 163 -12.31 -5.58 19.11
CA GLU A 163 -12.46 -6.94 18.60
C GLU A 163 -12.40 -6.96 17.08
N LEU A 164 -11.45 -7.70 16.51
CA LEU A 164 -11.22 -7.83 15.09
C LEU A 164 -11.85 -9.12 14.56
N THR A 165 -12.44 -9.06 13.38
CA THR A 165 -13.01 -10.23 12.71
C THR A 165 -12.07 -10.66 11.58
N PRO A 166 -11.66 -11.95 11.53
CA PRO A 166 -10.90 -12.48 10.42
C PRO A 166 -11.65 -12.33 9.09
N ARG A 167 -10.90 -12.10 8.01
CA ARG A 167 -11.44 -11.93 6.66
C ARG A 167 -10.78 -12.90 5.70
N PRO A 168 -11.54 -13.48 4.75
CA PRO A 168 -10.97 -14.34 3.73
C PRO A 168 -10.11 -13.51 2.77
N VAL A 169 -8.89 -13.99 2.53
CA VAL A 169 -7.97 -13.47 1.51
C VAL A 169 -7.30 -14.65 0.81
N THR A 170 -6.85 -14.43 -0.44
CA THR A 170 -6.15 -15.45 -1.21
C THR A 170 -4.72 -15.03 -1.44
N ILE A 171 -3.75 -15.88 -1.12
CA ILE A 171 -2.33 -15.70 -1.46
C ILE A 171 -1.99 -16.68 -2.58
N LYS A 172 -1.72 -16.15 -3.78
CA LYS A 172 -1.43 -16.97 -4.98
C LYS A 172 0.03 -17.37 -5.10
N ALA A 173 0.92 -16.52 -4.58
CA ALA A 173 2.34 -16.80 -4.52
C ALA A 173 2.93 -16.16 -3.26
N PHE A 174 3.83 -16.88 -2.60
CA PHE A 174 4.64 -16.39 -1.50
C PHE A 174 6.04 -16.99 -1.64
N GLU A 175 6.94 -16.21 -2.19
CA GLU A 175 8.30 -16.60 -2.54
C GLU A 175 9.29 -15.85 -1.63
N ILE A 176 10.27 -16.56 -1.12
CA ILE A 176 11.43 -15.94 -0.43
C ILE A 176 12.50 -15.71 -1.49
N THR A 177 12.91 -14.48 -1.65
CA THR A 177 13.87 -14.06 -2.68
C THR A 177 15.30 -13.94 -2.16
N LYS A 178 15.45 -13.67 -0.86
CA LYS A 178 16.75 -13.57 -0.19
C LYS A 178 16.62 -13.81 1.30
N ILE A 179 17.62 -14.44 1.89
CA ILE A 179 17.71 -14.65 3.35
C ILE A 179 19.06 -14.13 3.83
N GLU A 180 19.03 -13.07 4.64
CA GLU A 180 20.17 -12.49 5.37
C GLU A 180 19.71 -12.19 6.80
N MET A 181 19.66 -13.24 7.64
CA MET A 181 19.12 -13.12 8.99
C MET A 181 19.63 -11.88 9.73
N PRO A 182 18.75 -11.10 10.40
CA PRO A 182 17.33 -11.37 10.62
C PRO A 182 16.38 -10.89 9.49
N ILE A 183 16.90 -10.44 8.37
CA ILE A 183 16.11 -9.92 7.22
C ILE A 183 15.83 -11.04 6.23
N VAL A 184 14.55 -11.18 5.84
CA VAL A 184 14.09 -12.13 4.84
C VAL A 184 13.30 -11.37 3.79
N GLU A 185 13.81 -11.33 2.55
CA GLU A 185 13.14 -10.67 1.43
C GLU A 185 12.12 -11.61 0.77
N PHE A 186 11.04 -11.03 0.31
CA PHE A 186 9.93 -11.80 -0.26
C PHE A 186 9.32 -11.13 -1.49
N ARG A 187 8.61 -11.96 -2.26
CA ARG A 187 7.61 -11.58 -3.25
C ARG A 187 6.29 -12.26 -2.94
N VAL A 188 5.19 -11.50 -2.89
CA VAL A 188 3.83 -12.01 -2.61
C VAL A 188 2.87 -11.53 -3.68
N VAL A 189 2.04 -12.47 -4.19
CA VAL A 189 0.89 -12.17 -5.06
C VAL A 189 -0.38 -12.53 -4.31
N CYS A 190 -1.30 -11.57 -4.15
CA CYS A 190 -2.47 -11.77 -3.30
C CYS A 190 -3.72 -11.04 -3.79
N SER A 191 -4.87 -11.45 -3.27
CA SER A 191 -6.15 -10.80 -3.52
C SER A 191 -6.22 -9.41 -2.89
N LYS A 192 -7.21 -8.61 -3.31
CA LYS A 192 -7.55 -7.35 -2.63
C LYS A 192 -7.80 -7.59 -1.13
N GLY A 193 -7.47 -6.59 -0.33
CA GLY A 193 -7.75 -6.61 1.12
C GLY A 193 -6.75 -7.39 1.96
N THR A 194 -5.75 -8.02 1.35
CA THR A 194 -4.65 -8.68 2.07
C THR A 194 -3.74 -7.65 2.72
N TYR A 195 -3.47 -7.83 4.01
CA TYR A 195 -2.53 -7.04 4.80
C TYR A 195 -1.18 -7.77 4.87
N ILE A 196 -0.17 -7.23 4.21
CA ILE A 196 1.18 -7.83 4.25
C ILE A 196 1.79 -7.70 5.66
N ARG A 197 1.40 -6.71 6.44
CA ARG A 197 1.75 -6.58 7.86
C ARG A 197 1.26 -7.76 8.71
N SER A 198 -0.01 -8.14 8.53
CA SER A 198 -0.56 -9.33 9.20
C SER A 198 0.13 -10.61 8.72
N LEU A 199 0.43 -10.71 7.42
CA LEU A 199 1.19 -11.84 6.88
C LEU A 199 2.57 -11.95 7.53
N ALA A 200 3.29 -10.83 7.73
CA ALA A 200 4.57 -10.81 8.43
C ALA A 200 4.45 -11.37 9.86
N HIS A 201 3.47 -10.84 10.62
CA HIS A 201 3.22 -11.27 11.99
C HIS A 201 2.86 -12.76 12.08
N ASP A 202 1.95 -13.24 11.22
CA ASP A 202 1.51 -14.63 11.21
C ASP A 202 2.64 -15.56 10.75
N PHE A 203 3.49 -15.12 9.81
CA PHE A 203 4.67 -15.85 9.37
C PHE A 203 5.68 -16.03 10.51
N GLY A 204 5.95 -14.96 11.29
CA GLY A 204 6.78 -15.05 12.48
C GLY A 204 6.26 -16.05 13.51
N LYS A 205 4.95 -16.05 13.76
CA LYS A 205 4.31 -17.04 14.65
C LYS A 205 4.45 -18.46 14.13
N ALA A 206 4.25 -18.68 12.83
CA ALA A 206 4.39 -20.01 12.21
C ALA A 206 5.83 -20.55 12.27
N LEU A 207 6.83 -19.66 12.40
CA LEU A 207 8.22 -19.99 12.64
C LEU A 207 8.53 -20.20 14.15
N ASN A 208 7.54 -20.24 15.05
CA ASN A 208 7.73 -20.23 16.51
C ASN A 208 8.65 -19.09 16.99
N SER A 209 8.50 -17.91 16.39
CA SER A 209 9.28 -16.70 16.65
C SER A 209 8.37 -15.47 16.52
N GLY A 210 8.96 -14.28 16.37
CA GLY A 210 8.27 -13.06 15.99
C GLY A 210 8.72 -12.59 14.63
N ALA A 211 7.86 -11.83 13.95
CA ALA A 211 8.25 -11.06 12.77
C ALA A 211 7.39 -9.80 12.62
N TYR A 212 7.95 -8.81 11.93
CA TYR A 212 7.23 -7.62 11.47
C TYR A 212 7.68 -7.25 10.04
N LEU A 213 6.86 -6.47 9.38
CA LEU A 213 7.14 -5.96 8.05
C LEU A 213 8.20 -4.85 8.12
N ASN A 214 9.40 -5.11 7.58
CA ASN A 214 10.51 -4.17 7.58
C ASN A 214 10.46 -3.21 6.39
N SER A 215 10.10 -3.69 5.20
CA SER A 215 9.92 -2.87 4.01
C SER A 215 8.81 -3.41 3.11
N LEU A 216 8.16 -2.54 2.32
CA LEU A 216 7.10 -2.93 1.39
C LEU A 216 7.12 -2.04 0.15
N CYS A 217 7.05 -2.67 -1.01
CA CYS A 217 6.85 -2.01 -2.29
C CYS A 217 5.75 -2.73 -3.08
N ARG A 218 4.70 -2.00 -3.50
CA ARG A 218 3.72 -2.57 -4.42
C ARG A 218 4.23 -2.48 -5.85
N THR A 219 4.53 -3.63 -6.47
CA THR A 219 5.09 -3.72 -7.82
C THR A 219 4.03 -3.83 -8.90
N ARG A 220 2.82 -4.35 -8.56
CA ARG A 220 1.72 -4.53 -9.50
C ARG A 220 0.34 -4.37 -8.83
N SER A 221 -0.62 -3.88 -9.61
CA SER A 221 -2.05 -3.85 -9.25
C SER A 221 -2.88 -4.13 -10.50
N GLY A 222 -3.47 -5.33 -10.59
CA GLY A 222 -4.09 -5.82 -11.82
C GLY A 222 -3.09 -5.85 -12.97
N ASN A 223 -3.40 -5.14 -14.05
CA ASN A 223 -2.55 -5.04 -15.24
C ASN A 223 -1.54 -3.88 -15.17
N PHE A 224 -1.57 -3.06 -14.14
CA PHE A 224 -0.67 -1.92 -13.98
C PHE A 224 0.61 -2.34 -13.28
N LEU A 225 1.75 -1.91 -13.80
CA LEU A 225 3.08 -2.24 -13.29
C LEU A 225 3.77 -0.99 -12.73
N LEU A 226 4.60 -1.17 -11.70
CA LEU A 226 5.41 -0.10 -11.14
C LEU A 226 6.39 0.47 -12.18
N GLY A 227 6.89 -0.35 -13.12
CA GLY A 227 7.78 0.10 -14.20
C GLY A 227 7.16 1.14 -15.13
N ASP A 228 5.82 1.24 -15.17
CA ASP A 228 5.09 2.25 -15.94
C ASP A 228 4.73 3.50 -15.12
N ALA A 229 5.06 3.51 -13.82
CA ALA A 229 4.71 4.60 -12.93
C ALA A 229 5.77 5.72 -12.96
N HIS A 230 5.29 6.94 -12.79
CA HIS A 230 6.11 8.14 -12.68
C HIS A 230 6.31 8.53 -11.22
N THR A 231 7.37 9.25 -10.91
CA THR A 231 7.51 9.87 -9.60
C THR A 231 6.49 10.99 -9.43
N VAL A 232 6.21 11.38 -8.19
CA VAL A 232 5.32 12.52 -7.91
C VAL A 232 5.85 13.80 -8.56
N ASP A 233 7.18 13.99 -8.52
CA ASP A 233 7.83 15.18 -9.06
C ASP A 233 7.76 15.23 -10.59
N ASP A 234 7.92 14.10 -11.31
CA ASP A 234 7.73 14.03 -12.76
C ASP A 234 6.31 14.43 -13.15
N VAL A 235 5.31 13.91 -12.44
CA VAL A 235 3.89 14.26 -12.70
C VAL A 235 3.63 15.74 -12.42
N VAL A 236 4.18 16.29 -11.34
CA VAL A 236 4.02 17.72 -11.01
C VAL A 236 4.68 18.60 -12.08
N SER A 237 5.90 18.28 -12.50
CA SER A 237 6.61 19.00 -13.57
C SER A 237 5.84 18.96 -14.89
N PHE A 238 5.26 17.80 -15.23
CA PHE A 238 4.41 17.68 -16.41
C PHE A 238 3.15 18.57 -16.30
N ILE A 239 2.47 18.59 -15.15
CA ILE A 239 1.30 19.42 -14.91
C ILE A 239 1.63 20.90 -15.08
N GLU A 240 2.76 21.37 -14.55
CA GLU A 240 3.17 22.78 -14.60
C GLU A 240 3.51 23.26 -16.01
N SER A 241 3.90 22.36 -16.92
CA SER A 241 4.31 22.69 -18.28
C SER A 241 3.25 22.40 -19.36
N HIS A 242 2.25 21.53 -19.11
CA HIS A 242 1.34 21.03 -20.14
C HIS A 242 -0.16 21.11 -19.81
N VAL A 243 -0.54 21.39 -18.57
CA VAL A 243 -1.92 21.47 -18.12
C VAL A 243 -2.26 22.88 -17.66
#